data_2223393e485558b372de76f88540bfc9
#
_entry.id   2223393e485558b372de76f88540bfc9
#
_cell.length_a   1.000
_cell.length_b   1.000
_cell.length_c   1.000
_cell.angle_alpha   90.00
_cell.angle_beta   90.00
_cell.angle_gamma   90.00
#
_symmetry.space_group_name_H-M   'P 1'
#
loop_
_entity.id
_entity.type
_entity.pdbx_description
1 polymer ?
#
loop_
_entity_poly.entity_id
_entity_poly.type
_entity_poly.pdbx_seq_one_letter_code
_entity_poly.pdbx_strand_id
1 'polypeptide(L)'
;MTTPACFRVCEDFTDRYTDVKMSGMNYAFFCPAFTKRPPYYHNTRVYSCILLSNDIYESGELYWRGKFNEDTDLSLRVMKGGYHTYLFCAMLCGKVATLTMKGGNTKEVYGIDQAGTKHDRVGGEDFDHRREFAESLHAQHPDEVRITQKWGRWHHHIDYTVFQNKKPTKKPDLNIPKGTNNYGMKLVKLKSTTPLDEYEELNVE
;
A
#
# COMPACT_ATOMS: atom_id res chain seq x y z
N MET A 1 9.24 -19.25 1.37
CA MET A 1 7.82 -19.28 0.89
C MET A 1 7.82 -19.02 -0.60
N THR A 2 7.08 -19.77 -1.40
CA THR A 2 6.96 -19.52 -2.85
C THR A 2 6.04 -18.33 -3.13
N THR A 3 6.22 -17.63 -4.27
CA THR A 3 5.36 -16.50 -4.66
C THR A 3 3.86 -16.84 -4.64
N PRO A 4 3.40 -18.00 -5.20
CA PRO A 4 2.00 -18.38 -5.12
C PRO A 4 1.48 -18.55 -3.68
N ALA A 5 2.30 -19.02 -2.76
CA ALA A 5 1.90 -19.15 -1.36
C ALA A 5 1.69 -17.77 -0.70
N CYS A 6 2.52 -16.77 -1.03
CA CYS A 6 2.33 -15.40 -0.54
C CYS A 6 0.97 -14.81 -0.97
N PHE A 7 0.58 -15.00 -2.24
CA PHE A 7 -0.73 -14.53 -2.72
C PHE A 7 -1.88 -15.22 -1.98
N ARG A 8 -1.84 -16.55 -1.87
CA ARG A 8 -2.88 -17.29 -1.11
C ARG A 8 -3.02 -16.83 0.33
N VAL A 9 -1.90 -16.54 1.01
CA VAL A 9 -1.93 -16.04 2.38
C VAL A 9 -2.65 -14.70 2.46
N CYS A 10 -2.38 -13.79 1.52
CA CYS A 10 -3.05 -12.49 1.46
C CYS A 10 -4.54 -12.63 1.15
N GLU A 11 -4.90 -13.48 0.20
CA GLU A 11 -6.29 -13.80 -0.17
C GLU A 11 -7.04 -14.39 1.03
N ASP A 12 -6.55 -15.50 1.60
CA ASP A 12 -7.18 -16.16 2.74
C ASP A 12 -7.34 -15.24 3.95
N PHE A 13 -6.36 -14.36 4.20
CA PHE A 13 -6.47 -13.39 5.29
C PHE A 13 -7.54 -12.34 5.01
N THR A 14 -7.59 -11.84 3.80
CA THR A 14 -8.58 -10.85 3.37
C THR A 14 -9.98 -11.45 3.41
N ASP A 15 -10.14 -12.67 2.92
CA ASP A 15 -11.40 -13.40 2.86
C ASP A 15 -11.99 -13.78 4.23
N ARG A 16 -11.29 -13.56 5.31
CA ARG A 16 -11.83 -13.73 6.68
C ARG A 16 -12.85 -12.66 7.06
N TYR A 17 -12.94 -11.61 6.28
CA TYR A 17 -13.78 -10.46 6.56
C TYR A 17 -14.78 -10.21 5.43
N THR A 18 -15.97 -9.74 5.80
CA THR A 18 -17.04 -9.44 4.85
C THR A 18 -16.90 -8.08 4.19
N ASP A 19 -16.19 -7.17 4.84
CA ASP A 19 -16.12 -5.74 4.54
C ASP A 19 -14.70 -5.24 4.22
N VAL A 20 -13.72 -6.13 4.10
CA VAL A 20 -12.39 -5.80 3.57
C VAL A 20 -12.44 -5.92 2.05
N LYS A 21 -12.38 -4.78 1.35
CA LYS A 21 -12.54 -4.73 -0.10
C LYS A 21 -11.24 -4.50 -0.87
N MET A 22 -10.20 -4.06 -0.16
CA MET A 22 -8.90 -3.79 -0.77
C MET A 22 -7.78 -4.21 0.15
N SER A 23 -6.84 -4.98 -0.34
CA SER A 23 -5.62 -5.32 0.38
C SER A 23 -4.41 -5.36 -0.55
N GLY A 24 -3.20 -5.41 -0.01
CA GLY A 24 -1.99 -5.52 -0.82
C GLY A 24 -0.74 -5.68 0.01
N MET A 25 0.37 -5.98 -0.66
CA MET A 25 1.68 -6.14 -0.06
C MET A 25 2.42 -4.79 -0.01
N ASN A 26 3.09 -4.50 1.09
CA ASN A 26 3.94 -3.33 1.19
C ASN A 26 5.24 -3.51 0.37
N TYR A 27 5.89 -2.41 0.04
CA TYR A 27 7.22 -2.46 -0.58
C TYR A 27 8.29 -2.84 0.44
N ALA A 28 9.19 -3.72 0.04
CA ALA A 28 10.29 -4.20 0.88
C ALA A 28 11.15 -3.05 1.45
N PHE A 29 11.40 -2.00 0.67
CA PHE A 29 12.20 -0.86 1.12
C PHE A 29 11.50 0.01 2.19
N PHE A 30 10.17 -0.05 2.31
CA PHE A 30 9.44 0.60 3.41
C PHE A 30 9.40 -0.25 4.68
N CYS A 31 9.81 -1.50 4.60
CA CYS A 31 9.84 -2.45 5.70
C CYS A 31 11.26 -3.00 5.91
N PRO A 32 12.25 -2.16 6.29
CA PRO A 32 13.59 -2.65 6.57
C PRO A 32 13.57 -3.73 7.65
N ALA A 33 14.40 -4.76 7.49
CA ALA A 33 14.40 -5.96 8.33
C ALA A 33 14.54 -5.68 9.84
N PHE A 34 15.21 -4.60 10.20
CA PHE A 34 15.46 -4.23 11.61
C PHE A 34 14.38 -3.36 12.24
N THR A 35 13.34 -2.97 11.50
CA THR A 35 12.27 -2.15 12.05
C THR A 35 11.13 -3.02 12.57
N LYS A 36 10.77 -2.84 13.85
CA LYS A 36 9.56 -3.45 14.41
C LYS A 36 8.34 -2.87 13.71
N ARG A 37 7.65 -3.70 12.93
CA ARG A 37 6.40 -3.34 12.27
C ARG A 37 5.33 -4.38 12.57
N PRO A 38 4.06 -3.98 12.59
CA PRO A 38 2.98 -4.95 12.67
C PRO A 38 2.96 -5.80 11.38
N PRO A 39 2.40 -7.02 11.40
CA PRO A 39 2.31 -7.88 10.22
C PRO A 39 1.47 -7.25 9.09
N TYR A 40 0.59 -6.32 9.42
CA TYR A 40 -0.18 -5.50 8.48
C TYR A 40 -0.60 -4.18 9.11
N TYR A 41 -0.86 -3.20 8.27
CA TYR A 41 -1.57 -1.98 8.63
C TYR A 41 -3.04 -2.10 8.20
N HIS A 42 -3.93 -1.63 9.05
CA HIS A 42 -5.36 -1.58 8.82
C HIS A 42 -5.78 -0.16 8.46
N ASN A 43 -6.72 -0.02 7.53
CA ASN A 43 -7.28 1.26 7.09
C ASN A 43 -6.20 2.29 6.74
N THR A 44 -5.41 1.94 5.74
CA THR A 44 -4.38 2.78 5.16
C THR A 44 -4.39 2.66 3.64
N ARG A 45 -3.58 3.48 2.98
CA ARG A 45 -3.39 3.37 1.53
C ARG A 45 -2.78 2.01 1.16
N VAL A 46 -3.35 1.39 0.15
CA VAL A 46 -2.80 0.22 -0.53
C VAL A 46 -2.32 0.66 -1.91
N TYR A 47 -1.06 0.46 -2.24
CA TYR A 47 -0.43 1.05 -3.42
C TYR A 47 0.46 0.09 -4.22
N SER A 48 0.59 -1.14 -3.79
CA SER A 48 1.38 -2.13 -4.51
C SER A 48 0.81 -3.52 -4.35
N CYS A 49 0.93 -4.33 -5.39
CA CYS A 49 0.45 -5.70 -5.41
C CYS A 49 -0.97 -5.79 -4.84
N ILE A 50 -1.90 -5.07 -5.47
CA ILE A 50 -3.23 -4.81 -4.96
C ILE A 50 -4.14 -6.02 -5.24
N LEU A 51 -4.86 -6.46 -4.22
CA LEU A 51 -5.96 -7.40 -4.28
C LEU A 51 -7.26 -6.62 -4.05
N LEU A 52 -8.19 -6.72 -4.98
CA LEU A 52 -9.51 -6.09 -4.91
C LEU A 52 -10.60 -7.15 -4.84
N SER A 53 -11.61 -6.91 -4.03
CA SER A 53 -12.84 -7.70 -4.07
C SER A 53 -13.62 -7.34 -5.34
N ASN A 54 -14.09 -8.34 -6.10
CA ASN A 54 -14.79 -8.10 -7.36
C ASN A 54 -16.10 -7.32 -7.20
N ASP A 55 -16.77 -7.48 -6.06
CA ASP A 55 -18.00 -6.77 -5.73
C ASP A 55 -17.81 -5.27 -5.46
N ILE A 56 -16.59 -4.79 -5.35
CA ILE A 56 -16.30 -3.36 -5.20
C ILE A 56 -16.83 -2.52 -6.36
N TYR A 57 -16.94 -3.14 -7.54
CA TYR A 57 -17.39 -2.48 -8.76
C TYR A 57 -18.91 -2.61 -8.99
N GLU A 58 -19.61 -3.47 -8.25
CA GLU A 58 -21.05 -3.72 -8.45
C GLU A 58 -21.90 -2.50 -8.13
N SER A 59 -21.47 -1.67 -7.18
CA SER A 59 -22.14 -0.41 -6.85
C SER A 59 -21.99 0.67 -7.94
N GLY A 60 -21.01 0.52 -8.83
CA GLY A 60 -20.64 1.55 -9.81
C GLY A 60 -19.93 2.78 -9.20
N GLU A 61 -19.74 2.83 -7.87
CA GLU A 61 -19.18 3.99 -7.20
C GLU A 61 -17.67 3.88 -6.98
N LEU A 62 -17.14 2.65 -6.83
CA LEU A 62 -15.75 2.39 -6.53
C LEU A 62 -15.01 1.87 -7.77
N TYR A 63 -14.44 2.75 -8.55
CA TYR A 63 -13.64 2.47 -9.76
C TYR A 63 -12.37 3.32 -9.76
N TRP A 64 -11.40 2.93 -10.58
CA TRP A 64 -10.19 3.72 -10.79
C TRP A 64 -10.53 5.03 -11.47
N ARG A 65 -10.11 6.15 -10.89
CA ARG A 65 -10.26 7.48 -11.45
C ARG A 65 -9.01 8.32 -11.20
N GLY A 66 -8.85 9.36 -12.01
CA GLY A 66 -7.67 10.20 -11.91
C GLY A 66 -6.47 9.64 -12.68
N LYS A 67 -5.56 10.52 -13.00
CA LYS A 67 -4.33 10.19 -13.76
C LYS A 67 -3.20 9.75 -12.83
N PHE A 68 -3.19 10.28 -11.60
CA PHE A 68 -2.16 10.04 -10.60
C PHE A 68 -2.76 9.98 -9.20
N ASN A 69 -2.08 9.29 -8.27
CA ASN A 69 -2.58 8.98 -6.93
C ASN A 69 -3.89 8.19 -6.93
N GLU A 70 -4.17 7.47 -8.00
CA GLU A 70 -5.36 6.65 -8.20
C GLU A 70 -5.51 5.58 -7.13
N ASP A 71 -4.40 5.03 -6.65
CA ASP A 71 -4.33 4.08 -5.55
C ASP A 71 -4.75 4.70 -4.22
N THR A 72 -4.33 5.93 -4.00
CA THR A 72 -4.65 6.70 -2.80
C THR A 72 -6.12 7.12 -2.80
N ASP A 73 -6.59 7.64 -3.93
CA ASP A 73 -8.00 8.02 -4.12
C ASP A 73 -8.93 6.80 -3.90
N LEU A 74 -8.62 5.67 -4.52
CA LEU A 74 -9.43 4.46 -4.36
C LEU A 74 -9.43 3.97 -2.91
N SER A 75 -8.26 3.94 -2.26
CA SER A 75 -8.16 3.54 -0.84
C SER A 75 -9.02 4.44 0.06
N LEU A 76 -8.99 5.75 -0.15
CA LEU A 76 -9.81 6.70 0.62
C LEU A 76 -11.30 6.47 0.38
N ARG A 77 -11.72 6.29 -0.86
CA ARG A 77 -13.13 6.06 -1.19
C ARG A 77 -13.64 4.72 -0.63
N VAL A 78 -12.82 3.67 -0.65
CA VAL A 78 -13.13 2.39 0.00
C VAL A 78 -13.41 2.61 1.48
N MET A 79 -12.52 3.31 2.18
CA MET A 79 -12.68 3.57 3.62
C MET A 79 -13.84 4.53 3.94
N LYS A 80 -14.08 5.55 3.10
CA LYS A 80 -15.23 6.46 3.22
C LYS A 80 -16.55 5.75 2.97
N GLY A 81 -16.56 4.76 2.07
CA GLY A 81 -17.71 3.87 1.84
C GLY A 81 -18.02 2.90 2.98
N GLY A 82 -17.24 2.95 4.08
CA GLY A 82 -17.46 2.08 5.24
C GLY A 82 -16.76 0.73 5.15
N TYR A 83 -15.99 0.50 4.10
CA TYR A 83 -15.18 -0.71 3.91
C TYR A 83 -13.79 -0.56 4.50
N HIS A 84 -13.01 -1.62 4.45
CA HIS A 84 -11.69 -1.68 5.08
C HIS A 84 -10.59 -2.02 4.07
N THR A 85 -9.38 -1.56 4.39
CA THR A 85 -8.16 -1.89 3.65
C THR A 85 -7.13 -2.56 4.54
N TYR A 86 -6.32 -3.46 3.97
CA TYR A 86 -5.14 -4.04 4.62
C TYR A 86 -3.88 -3.87 3.77
N LEU A 87 -2.82 -3.35 4.37
CA LEU A 87 -1.48 -3.32 3.78
C LEU A 87 -0.57 -4.28 4.53
N PHE A 88 -0.25 -5.42 3.93
CA PHE A 88 0.58 -6.46 4.54
C PHE A 88 2.05 -6.01 4.63
N CYS A 89 2.65 -6.20 5.81
CA CYS A 89 4.08 -6.01 6.06
C CYS A 89 4.82 -7.33 6.32
N ALA A 90 4.09 -8.42 6.54
CA ALA A 90 4.66 -9.76 6.66
C ALA A 90 4.98 -10.39 5.28
N MET A 91 4.28 -9.97 4.23
CA MET A 91 4.54 -10.29 2.84
C MET A 91 4.85 -9.00 2.11
N LEU A 92 5.97 -8.98 1.38
CA LEU A 92 6.50 -7.77 0.77
C LEU A 92 6.69 -7.98 -0.72
N CYS A 93 6.47 -6.93 -1.51
CA CYS A 93 6.84 -6.93 -2.90
C CYS A 93 8.10 -6.10 -3.15
N GLY A 94 8.97 -6.62 -4.03
CA GLY A 94 10.10 -5.89 -4.52
C GLY A 94 9.66 -4.83 -5.53
N LYS A 95 10.20 -3.64 -5.41
CA LYS A 95 10.03 -2.58 -6.41
C LYS A 95 11.39 -2.04 -6.78
N VAL A 96 11.64 -1.95 -8.06
CA VAL A 96 12.79 -1.21 -8.57
C VAL A 96 12.62 0.27 -8.21
N ALA A 97 13.70 0.94 -7.86
CA ALA A 97 13.65 2.36 -7.50
C ALA A 97 12.97 3.16 -8.62
N THR A 98 12.12 4.10 -8.23
CA THR A 98 11.45 5.00 -9.19
C THR A 98 12.50 5.73 -10.03
N LEU A 99 12.26 5.88 -11.31
CA LEU A 99 13.16 6.50 -12.28
C LEU A 99 14.35 5.65 -12.77
N THR A 100 14.42 4.37 -12.39
CA THR A 100 15.52 3.48 -12.81
C THR A 100 15.16 2.51 -13.94
N MET A 101 13.87 2.38 -14.26
CA MET A 101 13.40 1.54 -15.37
C MET A 101 12.87 2.38 -16.53
N LYS A 102 13.04 1.86 -17.75
CA LYS A 102 12.41 2.43 -18.95
C LYS A 102 10.89 2.25 -18.89
N GLY A 103 10.15 3.30 -19.26
CA GLY A 103 8.69 3.27 -19.32
C GLY A 103 8.03 3.86 -18.06
N GLY A 104 6.71 3.69 -17.97
CA GLY A 104 5.88 4.28 -16.93
C GLY A 104 5.71 5.80 -17.10
N ASN A 105 5.16 6.43 -16.08
CA ASN A 105 4.81 7.85 -16.09
C ASN A 105 6.01 8.79 -15.79
N THR A 106 7.25 8.27 -15.87
CA THR A 106 8.45 9.02 -15.47
C THR A 106 8.60 10.33 -16.20
N LYS A 107 8.45 10.31 -17.54
CA LYS A 107 8.56 11.51 -18.37
C LYS A 107 7.41 12.49 -18.13
N GLU A 108 6.21 11.97 -18.00
CA GLU A 108 5.02 12.79 -17.80
C GLU A 108 4.94 13.43 -16.41
N VAL A 109 5.41 12.70 -15.39
CA VAL A 109 5.31 13.14 -13.99
C VAL A 109 6.49 13.98 -13.54
N TYR A 110 7.69 13.63 -14.00
CA TYR A 110 8.92 14.22 -13.47
C TYR A 110 9.71 15.02 -14.52
N GLY A 111 9.26 15.06 -15.77
CA GLY A 111 10.00 15.70 -16.85
C GLY A 111 11.37 15.07 -17.12
N ILE A 112 11.57 13.81 -16.78
CA ILE A 112 12.86 13.12 -16.91
C ILE A 112 12.75 12.12 -18.05
N ASP A 113 13.66 12.19 -19.02
CA ASP A 113 13.73 11.22 -20.11
C ASP A 113 14.37 9.89 -19.69
N GLN A 114 14.37 8.91 -20.60
CA GLN A 114 14.95 7.59 -20.36
C GLN A 114 16.47 7.60 -20.16
N ALA A 115 17.13 8.71 -20.48
CA ALA A 115 18.56 8.91 -20.29
C ALA A 115 18.88 9.56 -18.93
N GLY A 116 17.84 9.87 -18.11
CA GLY A 116 17.99 10.55 -16.84
C GLY A 116 18.19 12.06 -16.98
N THR A 117 18.02 12.61 -18.18
CA THR A 117 18.12 14.03 -18.43
C THR A 117 16.84 14.71 -17.99
N LYS A 118 16.93 15.64 -17.05
CA LYS A 118 15.80 16.51 -16.71
C LYS A 118 15.51 17.40 -17.92
N HIS A 119 14.33 17.28 -18.47
CA HIS A 119 13.82 18.26 -19.40
C HIS A 119 13.32 19.46 -18.57
N ASP A 120 14.25 20.34 -18.21
CA ASP A 120 13.94 21.60 -17.62
C ASP A 120 13.18 22.43 -18.67
N ARG A 121 11.89 22.56 -18.48
CA ARG A 121 11.06 23.59 -19.11
C ARG A 121 10.25 23.20 -20.34
N VAL A 122 8.99 22.97 -20.11
CA VAL A 122 7.97 23.43 -21.06
C VAL A 122 7.51 24.81 -20.56
N GLY A 123 7.82 25.87 -21.27
CA GLY A 123 7.36 27.22 -20.94
C GLY A 123 8.16 28.02 -19.89
N GLY A 124 9.36 27.55 -19.49
CA GLY A 124 10.23 28.32 -18.58
C GLY A 124 10.05 28.04 -17.08
N GLU A 125 9.11 27.21 -16.70
CA GLU A 125 8.88 26.82 -15.32
C GLU A 125 9.36 25.38 -15.05
N ASP A 126 9.82 25.11 -13.83
CA ASP A 126 10.18 23.76 -13.39
C ASP A 126 8.95 22.85 -13.45
N PHE A 127 8.99 21.89 -14.35
CA PHE A 127 7.90 20.95 -14.59
C PHE A 127 7.83 19.88 -13.50
N ASP A 128 7.22 20.18 -12.37
CA ASP A 128 6.91 19.22 -11.32
C ASP A 128 5.39 19.14 -11.09
N HIS A 129 4.77 18.17 -11.71
CA HIS A 129 3.33 17.94 -11.53
C HIS A 129 2.92 17.48 -10.12
N ARG A 130 3.87 17.31 -9.20
CA ARG A 130 3.53 16.85 -7.83
C ARG A 130 2.59 17.80 -7.12
N ARG A 131 2.72 19.09 -7.38
CA ARG A 131 1.80 20.08 -6.82
C ARG A 131 0.39 19.87 -7.35
N GLU A 132 0.23 19.79 -8.66
CA GLU A 132 -1.05 19.54 -9.33
C GLU A 132 -1.71 18.25 -8.81
N PHE A 133 -0.92 17.16 -8.63
CA PHE A 133 -1.42 15.91 -8.11
C PHE A 133 -1.83 16.00 -6.65
N ALA A 134 -1.10 16.74 -5.83
CA ALA A 134 -1.46 16.97 -4.43
C ALA A 134 -2.72 17.83 -4.32
N GLU A 135 -2.83 18.87 -5.15
CA GLU A 135 -4.01 19.75 -5.23
C GLU A 135 -5.25 18.99 -5.72
N SER A 136 -5.10 18.16 -6.76
CA SER A 136 -6.20 17.33 -7.28
C SER A 136 -6.71 16.33 -6.23
N LEU A 137 -5.80 15.65 -5.51
CA LEU A 137 -6.20 14.73 -4.46
C LEU A 137 -6.85 15.45 -3.27
N HIS A 138 -6.32 16.61 -2.89
CA HIS A 138 -6.92 17.44 -1.84
C HIS A 138 -8.32 17.93 -2.25
N ALA A 139 -8.51 18.36 -3.48
CA ALA A 139 -9.82 18.79 -3.96
C ALA A 139 -10.87 17.66 -3.91
N GLN A 140 -10.44 16.40 -4.08
CA GLN A 140 -11.31 15.23 -3.99
C GLN A 140 -11.57 14.77 -2.55
N HIS A 141 -10.63 15.02 -1.62
CA HIS A 141 -10.66 14.59 -0.24
C HIS A 141 -10.19 15.70 0.71
N PRO A 142 -10.90 16.85 0.79
CA PRO A 142 -10.43 18.02 1.52
C PRO A 142 -10.30 17.80 3.03
N ASP A 143 -11.07 16.87 3.59
CA ASP A 143 -11.07 16.59 5.04
C ASP A 143 -9.87 15.72 5.46
N GLU A 144 -9.46 14.80 4.60
CA GLU A 144 -8.41 13.81 4.92
C GLU A 144 -7.03 14.18 4.34
N VAL A 145 -6.99 14.95 3.28
CA VAL A 145 -5.77 15.25 2.53
C VAL A 145 -5.34 16.69 2.74
N ARG A 146 -4.08 16.89 3.10
CA ARG A 146 -3.44 18.21 3.18
C ARG A 146 -2.27 18.28 2.22
N ILE A 147 -2.09 19.46 1.61
CA ILE A 147 -0.93 19.73 0.76
C ILE A 147 0.23 20.13 1.67
N THR A 148 1.37 19.49 1.52
CA THR A 148 2.58 19.75 2.31
C THR A 148 3.81 19.83 1.44
N GLN A 149 4.91 20.32 2.01
CA GLN A 149 6.23 20.25 1.38
C GLN A 149 7.16 19.41 2.23
N LYS A 150 7.87 18.45 1.61
CA LYS A 150 8.92 17.65 2.22
C LYS A 150 10.11 17.59 1.27
N TRP A 151 11.32 17.78 1.81
CA TRP A 151 12.57 17.73 1.03
C TRP A 151 12.56 18.63 -0.22
N GLY A 152 11.99 19.84 -0.09
CA GLY A 152 11.87 20.80 -1.18
C GLY A 152 10.87 20.40 -2.28
N ARG A 153 9.96 19.47 -2.03
CA ARG A 153 8.99 18.94 -3.00
C ARG A 153 7.58 19.00 -2.46
N TRP A 154 6.61 19.19 -3.35
CA TRP A 154 5.20 19.10 -3.02
C TRP A 154 4.79 17.66 -2.73
N HIS A 155 4.04 17.48 -1.67
CA HIS A 155 3.49 16.19 -1.23
C HIS A 155 2.06 16.36 -0.75
N HIS A 156 1.28 15.30 -0.85
CA HIS A 156 0.05 15.16 -0.10
C HIS A 156 0.35 14.44 1.23
N HIS A 157 -0.29 14.89 2.28
CA HIS A 157 -0.32 14.20 3.57
C HIS A 157 -1.74 13.77 3.86
N ILE A 158 -1.94 12.53 4.28
CA ILE A 158 -3.26 11.97 4.54
C ILE A 158 -3.35 11.61 6.00
N ASP A 159 -4.44 12.02 6.63
CA ASP A 159 -4.78 11.62 7.98
C ASP A 159 -5.68 10.38 7.95
N TYR A 160 -5.06 9.22 8.15
CA TYR A 160 -5.78 7.95 8.25
C TYR A 160 -6.37 7.67 9.64
N THR A 161 -6.09 8.51 10.65
CA THR A 161 -6.54 8.28 12.03
C THR A 161 -8.06 8.25 12.15
N VAL A 162 -8.73 9.01 11.29
CA VAL A 162 -10.21 9.05 11.21
C VAL A 162 -10.85 7.70 10.89
N PHE A 163 -10.09 6.78 10.27
CA PHE A 163 -10.54 5.44 9.89
C PHE A 163 -10.08 4.34 10.86
N GLN A 164 -9.15 4.63 11.79
CA GLN A 164 -8.49 3.61 12.62
C GLN A 164 -9.42 2.96 13.66
N ASN A 165 -10.45 3.67 14.09
CA ASN A 165 -11.38 3.17 15.12
C ASN A 165 -12.42 2.17 14.59
N LYS A 166 -12.58 2.08 13.28
CA LYS A 166 -13.48 1.12 12.63
C LYS A 166 -12.78 -0.23 12.54
N LYS A 167 -13.44 -1.30 12.96
CA LYS A 167 -12.91 -2.67 12.90
C LYS A 167 -13.64 -3.45 11.82
N PRO A 168 -12.95 -4.25 11.02
CA PRO A 168 -13.59 -5.08 10.00
C PRO A 168 -14.41 -6.19 10.65
N THR A 169 -15.46 -6.58 9.95
CA THR A 169 -16.41 -7.62 10.35
C THR A 169 -15.92 -8.98 9.89
N LYS A 170 -15.65 -9.89 10.83
CA LYS A 170 -15.28 -11.26 10.49
C LYS A 170 -16.48 -12.04 9.94
N LYS A 171 -16.22 -12.93 9.00
CA LYS A 171 -17.22 -13.91 8.56
C LYS A 171 -17.69 -14.77 9.74
N PRO A 172 -19.00 -15.07 9.88
CA PRO A 172 -19.55 -15.71 11.07
C PRO A 172 -18.99 -17.11 11.35
N ASP A 173 -18.69 -17.89 10.31
CA ASP A 173 -18.25 -19.29 10.45
C ASP A 173 -16.72 -19.43 10.45
N LEU A 174 -15.99 -18.33 10.68
CA LEU A 174 -14.55 -18.33 10.64
C LEU A 174 -13.94 -19.00 11.87
N ASN A 175 -13.37 -20.19 11.68
CA ASN A 175 -12.58 -20.88 12.71
C ASN A 175 -11.08 -20.67 12.44
N ILE A 176 -10.42 -19.89 13.28
CA ILE A 176 -8.97 -19.67 13.22
C ILE A 176 -8.34 -20.42 14.41
N PRO A 177 -7.53 -21.47 14.18
CA PRO A 177 -6.86 -22.20 15.26
C PRO A 177 -6.00 -21.26 16.12
N LYS A 178 -6.06 -21.44 17.43
CA LYS A 178 -5.23 -20.66 18.38
C LYS A 178 -3.77 -21.06 18.24
N GLY A 179 -2.85 -20.10 18.28
CA GLY A 179 -1.41 -20.33 18.41
C GLY A 179 -0.63 -20.52 17.10
N THR A 180 -1.32 -20.75 15.99
CA THR A 180 -0.69 -20.72 14.65
C THR A 180 -1.52 -19.84 13.74
N ASN A 181 -0.87 -19.14 12.80
CA ASN A 181 -1.63 -18.66 11.69
C ASN A 181 -2.00 -19.87 10.81
N ASN A 182 -3.08 -19.78 10.03
CA ASN A 182 -3.59 -20.89 9.21
C ASN A 182 -2.65 -21.35 8.09
N TYR A 183 -1.43 -20.83 8.03
CA TYR A 183 -0.45 -21.01 6.96
C TYR A 183 0.80 -21.75 7.43
N GLY A 184 0.78 -22.31 8.64
CA GLY A 184 1.94 -22.99 9.24
C GLY A 184 3.05 -22.04 9.70
N MET A 185 2.85 -20.71 9.61
CA MET A 185 3.82 -19.73 10.08
C MET A 185 3.63 -19.49 11.58
N LYS A 186 4.71 -19.51 12.34
CA LYS A 186 4.72 -19.09 13.74
C LYS A 186 5.17 -17.63 13.80
N LEU A 187 4.46 -16.79 14.55
CA LEU A 187 4.95 -15.45 14.91
C LEU A 187 6.11 -15.63 15.89
N VAL A 188 7.33 -15.41 15.44
CA VAL A 188 8.52 -15.43 16.28
C VAL A 188 8.79 -14.01 16.76
N LYS A 189 8.93 -13.83 18.09
CA LYS A 189 9.34 -12.55 18.65
C LYS A 189 10.82 -12.34 18.36
N LEU A 190 11.13 -11.43 17.45
CA LEU A 190 12.50 -11.07 17.14
C LEU A 190 13.15 -10.45 18.38
N LYS A 191 14.26 -11.01 18.84
CA LYS A 191 15.16 -10.32 19.74
C LYS A 191 15.95 -9.30 18.93
N SER A 192 16.11 -8.08 19.44
CA SER A 192 16.74 -6.96 18.72
C SER A 192 18.21 -7.16 18.35
N THR A 193 18.79 -8.28 18.71
CA THR A 193 20.22 -8.63 18.56
C THR A 193 20.45 -9.89 17.72
N THR A 194 19.42 -10.50 17.15
CA THR A 194 19.60 -11.73 16.35
C THR A 194 20.10 -11.35 14.96
N PRO A 195 21.25 -11.83 14.49
CA PRO A 195 21.72 -11.65 13.11
C PRO A 195 20.74 -12.19 12.09
N LEU A 196 20.73 -11.62 10.87
CA LEU A 196 19.83 -12.01 9.79
C LEU A 196 19.99 -13.47 9.36
N ASP A 197 21.21 -13.97 9.44
CA ASP A 197 21.61 -15.30 9.00
C ASP A 197 20.96 -16.41 9.82
N GLU A 198 20.63 -16.16 11.10
CA GLU A 198 19.92 -17.10 11.98
C GLU A 198 18.41 -17.21 11.67
N TYR A 199 17.86 -16.33 10.81
CA TYR A 199 16.44 -16.38 10.46
C TYR A 199 16.12 -17.34 9.32
N GLU A 200 17.09 -17.67 8.49
CA GLU A 200 16.90 -18.62 7.39
C GLU A 200 16.76 -20.07 7.92
N GLU A 201 17.42 -20.39 9.02
CA GLU A 201 17.37 -21.72 9.63
C GLU A 201 16.05 -21.99 10.40
N LEU A 202 15.37 -20.97 10.90
CA LEU A 202 14.11 -21.12 11.65
C LEU A 202 12.87 -21.41 10.77
N ASN A 203 13.02 -21.35 9.45
CA ASN A 203 11.93 -21.55 8.50
C ASN A 203 11.94 -22.91 7.80
N VAL A 204 12.77 -23.88 8.22
CA VAL A 204 13.00 -25.17 7.54
C VAL A 204 12.54 -26.39 8.35
N GLU A 205 11.82 -26.21 9.47
CA GLU A 205 11.18 -27.32 10.18
C GLU A 205 9.66 -27.25 10.15
#